data_35ff9edd9e5924f8c1c42b1096030dac
#
_entry.id   35ff9edd9e5924f8c1c42b1096030dac
#
_cell.length_a   1.000
_cell.length_b   1.000
_cell.length_c   1.000
_cell.angle_alpha   90.00
_cell.angle_beta   90.00
_cell.angle_gamma   90.00
#
_symmetry.space_group_name_H-M   'P 1'
#
loop_
_entity.id
_entity.type
_entity.pdbx_description
1 polymer ?
#
loop_
_entity_poly.entity_id
_entity_poly.type
_entity_poly.pdbx_seq_one_letter_code
_entity_poly.pdbx_strand_id
1 'polypeptide(L)'
;MPIDLLVVRARGLWEDLARVPVSFAPPGGVNVVVSPKSGLCPPGWVGVVAMGGSAVATAPSDGAAGVVRDVLGKLPLQALRDGARDSTLIREAFAVSRMLGPATLSYASPAGFRPAGADAPAVEQLPAAHPDMRSLEQAAGQEDAGEAALDEITSPAFVVRAQGRVVSAAGYHMWPRRTAHISVLTAPEARGRGLARVTASAAVSHALAAGLLPQWRARPAASRRVAAALGFEELGFQLSFEIATSGAGALDGARHLLL
;
A
#
# COMPACT_ATOMS: atom_id res chain seq x y z
N MET A 1 6.67 -7.81 27.18
CA MET A 1 6.59 -6.59 26.35
C MET A 1 5.12 -6.30 26.08
N PRO A 2 4.65 -5.06 26.21
CA PRO A 2 3.27 -4.73 25.85
C PRO A 2 3.04 -5.09 24.38
N ILE A 3 1.90 -5.72 24.10
CA ILE A 3 1.47 -6.03 22.74
C ILE A 3 1.18 -4.69 22.07
N ASP A 4 1.87 -4.38 20.98
CA ASP A 4 1.59 -3.19 20.18
C ASP A 4 0.25 -3.40 19.44
N LEU A 5 -0.80 -2.78 19.95
CA LEU A 5 -2.16 -2.89 19.41
C LEU A 5 -2.24 -2.40 17.95
N LEU A 6 -1.37 -1.48 17.55
CA LEU A 6 -1.33 -0.99 16.17
C LEU A 6 -0.83 -2.10 15.25
N VAL A 7 0.24 -2.80 15.62
CA VAL A 7 0.76 -3.95 14.86
C VAL A 7 -0.27 -5.07 14.78
N VAL A 8 -0.97 -5.39 15.88
CA VAL A 8 -2.00 -6.44 15.91
C VAL A 8 -3.15 -6.11 14.95
N ARG A 9 -3.67 -4.88 14.98
CA ARG A 9 -4.73 -4.45 14.07
C ARG A 9 -4.25 -4.48 12.61
N ALA A 10 -3.04 -3.99 12.35
CA ALA A 10 -2.46 -3.98 11.02
C ALA A 10 -2.26 -5.40 10.46
N ARG A 11 -1.75 -6.35 11.27
CA ARG A 11 -1.59 -7.76 10.86
C ARG A 11 -2.92 -8.41 10.50
N GLY A 12 -3.96 -8.20 11.33
CA GLY A 12 -5.28 -8.75 11.07
C GLY A 12 -5.87 -8.34 9.72
N LEU A 13 -5.60 -7.13 9.24
CA LEU A 13 -5.98 -6.72 7.88
C LEU A 13 -5.37 -7.64 6.82
N TRP A 14 -4.06 -7.89 6.88
CA TRP A 14 -3.35 -8.68 5.88
C TRP A 14 -3.67 -10.17 5.96
N GLU A 15 -3.96 -10.67 7.17
CA GLU A 15 -4.49 -12.02 7.38
C GLU A 15 -5.83 -12.20 6.68
N ASP A 16 -6.75 -11.23 6.78
CA ASP A 16 -8.03 -11.27 6.07
C ASP A 16 -7.85 -11.14 4.55
N LEU A 17 -6.93 -10.28 4.09
CA LEU A 17 -6.62 -10.12 2.67
C LEU A 17 -5.97 -11.36 2.05
N ALA A 18 -5.37 -12.24 2.85
CA ALA A 18 -4.86 -13.52 2.37
C ALA A 18 -5.98 -14.44 1.84
N ARG A 19 -7.27 -14.20 2.21
CA ARG A 19 -8.45 -14.95 1.74
C ARG A 19 -8.45 -16.44 2.09
N VAL A 20 -7.56 -16.88 2.95
CA VAL A 20 -7.48 -18.22 3.55
C VAL A 20 -7.03 -18.09 5.00
N PRO A 21 -7.36 -19.03 5.88
CA PRO A 21 -6.89 -18.99 7.27
C PRO A 21 -5.36 -18.98 7.32
N VAL A 22 -4.79 -17.92 7.84
CA VAL A 22 -3.35 -17.77 8.07
C VAL A 22 -3.12 -16.71 9.14
N SER A 23 -2.05 -16.84 9.90
CA SER A 23 -1.56 -15.83 10.84
C SER A 23 -0.10 -15.52 10.56
N PHE A 24 0.35 -14.34 10.98
CA PHE A 24 1.78 -14.03 10.93
C PHE A 24 2.58 -15.06 11.73
N ALA A 25 3.74 -15.45 11.21
CA ALA A 25 4.63 -16.38 11.88
C ALA A 25 5.18 -15.80 13.21
N PRO A 26 5.79 -16.62 14.07
CA PRO A 26 6.63 -16.12 15.14
C PRO A 26 7.75 -15.19 14.64
N PRO A 27 8.35 -14.36 15.51
CA PRO A 27 9.42 -13.46 15.13
C PRO A 27 10.54 -14.15 14.33
N GLY A 28 10.92 -13.55 13.21
CA GLY A 28 11.92 -14.08 12.27
C GLY A 28 11.37 -15.06 11.23
N GLY A 29 10.14 -15.57 11.40
CA GLY A 29 9.55 -16.58 10.52
C GLY A 29 8.62 -16.03 9.44
N VAL A 30 8.27 -16.91 8.49
CA VAL A 30 7.32 -16.68 7.42
C VAL A 30 6.32 -17.83 7.36
N ASN A 31 5.03 -17.54 7.44
CA ASN A 31 3.97 -18.52 7.15
C ASN A 31 3.58 -18.41 5.67
N VAL A 32 3.68 -19.52 4.94
CA VAL A 32 3.38 -19.59 3.51
C VAL A 32 2.15 -20.45 3.29
N VAL A 33 1.13 -19.86 2.62
CA VAL A 33 -0.13 -20.55 2.30
C VAL A 33 -0.45 -20.45 0.81
N VAL A 34 -1.20 -21.43 0.31
CA VAL A 34 -1.75 -21.38 -1.05
C VAL A 34 -3.04 -20.60 -1.03
N SER A 35 -3.08 -19.52 -1.79
CA SER A 35 -4.28 -18.70 -1.97
C SER A 35 -4.32 -18.06 -3.36
N PRO A 36 -4.94 -18.71 -4.35
CA PRO A 36 -5.07 -18.19 -5.71
C PRO A 36 -5.90 -16.90 -5.79
N LYS A 37 -6.73 -16.63 -4.78
CA LYS A 37 -7.60 -15.43 -4.67
C LYS A 37 -7.08 -14.42 -3.65
N SER A 38 -5.80 -14.50 -3.29
CA SER A 38 -5.19 -13.58 -2.34
C SER A 38 -5.36 -12.11 -2.78
N GLY A 39 -5.68 -11.24 -1.81
CA GLY A 39 -5.63 -9.78 -1.99
C GLY A 39 -4.27 -9.17 -1.63
N LEU A 40 -3.23 -10.00 -1.38
CA LEU A 40 -1.89 -9.51 -1.10
C LEU A 40 -1.10 -9.16 -2.37
N CYS A 41 -1.55 -9.62 -3.53
CA CYS A 41 -0.84 -9.48 -4.80
C CYS A 41 -1.81 -9.59 -5.98
N PRO A 42 -1.39 -9.23 -7.20
CA PRO A 42 -2.14 -9.52 -8.41
C PRO A 42 -2.43 -11.01 -8.58
N PRO A 43 -3.51 -11.41 -9.29
CA PRO A 43 -3.81 -12.80 -9.58
C PRO A 43 -2.63 -13.54 -10.23
N GLY A 44 -2.36 -14.76 -9.76
CA GLY A 44 -1.26 -15.59 -10.26
C GLY A 44 0.13 -15.27 -9.68
N TRP A 45 0.24 -14.24 -8.83
CA TRP A 45 1.50 -13.82 -8.22
C TRP A 45 1.68 -14.37 -6.81
N VAL A 46 2.90 -14.26 -6.32
CA VAL A 46 3.23 -14.42 -4.90
C VAL A 46 3.16 -13.06 -4.22
N GLY A 47 2.46 -13.00 -3.09
CA GLY A 47 2.41 -11.81 -2.23
C GLY A 47 3.09 -12.09 -0.90
N VAL A 48 3.98 -11.20 -0.47
CA VAL A 48 4.65 -11.27 0.83
C VAL A 48 4.38 -9.98 1.59
N VAL A 49 3.90 -10.11 2.83
CA VAL A 49 3.74 -8.99 3.77
C VAL A 49 4.55 -9.30 5.01
N ALA A 50 5.55 -8.47 5.27
CA ALA A 50 6.37 -8.53 6.48
C ALA A 50 6.01 -7.39 7.42
N MET A 51 5.78 -7.68 8.71
CA MET A 51 5.36 -6.71 9.70
C MET A 51 5.77 -7.12 11.11
N GLY A 52 6.39 -6.19 11.85
CA GLY A 52 6.79 -6.45 13.25
C GLY A 52 7.72 -7.65 13.40
N GLY A 53 8.63 -7.86 12.45
CA GLY A 53 9.66 -8.91 12.51
C GLY A 53 9.19 -10.30 12.07
N SER A 54 7.99 -10.46 11.52
CA SER A 54 7.49 -11.72 10.95
C SER A 54 6.73 -11.49 9.65
N ALA A 55 6.38 -12.55 8.91
CA ALA A 55 5.70 -12.41 7.63
C ALA A 55 4.62 -13.47 7.38
N VAL A 56 3.72 -13.11 6.46
CA VAL A 56 2.80 -13.99 5.76
C VAL A 56 3.11 -13.91 4.28
N ALA A 57 3.12 -15.05 3.60
CA ALA A 57 3.21 -15.14 2.16
C ALA A 57 2.05 -15.96 1.58
N THR A 58 1.50 -15.51 0.46
CA THR A 58 0.50 -16.24 -0.31
C THR A 58 1.06 -16.60 -1.68
N ALA A 59 0.79 -17.82 -2.12
CA ALA A 59 1.22 -18.31 -3.43
C ALA A 59 0.02 -18.82 -4.23
N PRO A 60 0.06 -18.75 -5.58
CA PRO A 60 -1.07 -19.14 -6.41
C PRO A 60 -1.29 -20.68 -6.51
N SER A 61 -0.27 -21.48 -6.18
CA SER A 61 -0.31 -22.95 -6.26
C SER A 61 0.63 -23.60 -5.24
N ASP A 62 0.47 -24.90 -5.02
CA ASP A 62 1.34 -25.70 -4.13
C ASP A 62 2.79 -25.70 -4.59
N GLY A 63 3.04 -25.78 -5.90
CA GLY A 63 4.39 -25.72 -6.46
C GLY A 63 5.07 -24.38 -6.16
N ALA A 64 4.36 -23.26 -6.39
CA ALA A 64 4.87 -21.94 -6.03
C ALA A 64 5.08 -21.79 -4.52
N ALA A 65 4.16 -22.30 -3.70
CA ALA A 65 4.30 -22.27 -2.24
C ALA A 65 5.51 -23.07 -1.74
N GLY A 66 5.84 -24.21 -2.37
CA GLY A 66 7.04 -24.97 -2.11
C GLY A 66 8.30 -24.15 -2.33
N VAL A 67 8.44 -23.55 -3.51
CA VAL A 67 9.57 -22.66 -3.85
C VAL A 67 9.70 -21.50 -2.85
N VAL A 68 8.57 -20.87 -2.51
CA VAL A 68 8.54 -19.74 -1.57
C VAL A 68 9.01 -20.17 -0.18
N ARG A 69 8.56 -21.33 0.34
CA ARG A 69 9.00 -21.84 1.65
C ARG A 69 10.51 -22.13 1.68
N ASP A 70 11.01 -22.77 0.63
CA ASP A 70 12.43 -23.14 0.54
C ASP A 70 13.35 -21.92 0.51
N VAL A 71 12.95 -20.88 -0.21
CA VAL A 71 13.75 -19.65 -0.33
C VAL A 71 13.60 -18.78 0.91
N LEU A 72 12.37 -18.51 1.37
CA LEU A 72 12.14 -17.63 2.53
C LEU A 72 12.60 -18.27 3.84
N GLY A 73 12.68 -19.60 3.92
CA GLY A 73 13.26 -20.30 5.07
C GLY A 73 14.77 -20.09 5.21
N LYS A 74 15.44 -19.64 4.15
CA LYS A 74 16.90 -19.42 4.11
C LYS A 74 17.31 -17.95 4.11
N LEU A 75 16.38 -17.05 3.82
CA LEU A 75 16.64 -15.61 3.70
C LEU A 75 16.08 -14.86 4.90
N PRO A 76 16.85 -13.99 5.56
CA PRO A 76 16.32 -13.07 6.56
C PRO A 76 15.26 -12.14 5.93
N LEU A 77 14.19 -11.85 6.66
CA LEU A 77 13.13 -10.95 6.18
C LEU A 77 13.66 -9.57 5.74
N GLN A 78 14.72 -9.09 6.42
CA GLN A 78 15.38 -7.84 6.04
C GLN A 78 16.01 -7.92 4.64
N ALA A 79 16.56 -9.06 4.26
CA ALA A 79 17.13 -9.26 2.93
C ALA A 79 16.06 -9.16 1.82
N LEU A 80 14.80 -9.49 2.11
CA LEU A 80 13.70 -9.28 1.18
C LEU A 80 13.40 -7.80 0.94
N ARG A 81 13.52 -6.97 1.98
CA ARG A 81 13.34 -5.51 1.87
C ARG A 81 14.50 -4.87 1.13
N ASP A 82 15.73 -5.26 1.44
CA ASP A 82 16.94 -4.67 0.89
C ASP A 82 17.26 -5.25 -0.49
N GLY A 83 17.11 -6.56 -0.67
CA GLY A 83 17.31 -7.26 -1.93
C GLY A 83 16.27 -6.90 -3.01
N ALA A 84 15.07 -6.44 -2.62
CA ALA A 84 14.12 -5.90 -3.58
C ALA A 84 14.52 -4.51 -4.12
N ARG A 85 15.39 -3.78 -3.41
CA ARG A 85 16.00 -2.54 -3.91
C ARG A 85 17.09 -2.82 -4.93
N ASP A 86 17.84 -3.91 -4.75
CA ASP A 86 18.90 -4.38 -5.66
C ASP A 86 18.43 -5.51 -6.60
N SER A 87 17.17 -5.87 -6.54
CA SER A 87 16.40 -6.85 -7.35
C SER A 87 17.10 -8.16 -7.76
N THR A 88 18.42 -8.24 -7.75
CA THR A 88 19.21 -9.38 -8.24
C THR A 88 19.03 -10.62 -7.36
N LEU A 89 19.17 -10.48 -6.05
CA LEU A 89 19.07 -11.62 -5.11
C LEU A 89 17.68 -12.30 -5.16
N ILE A 90 16.61 -11.50 -5.19
CA ILE A 90 15.25 -12.03 -5.24
C ILE A 90 14.96 -12.62 -6.62
N ARG A 91 15.42 -11.97 -7.69
CA ARG A 91 15.23 -12.45 -9.06
C ARG A 91 15.94 -13.77 -9.30
N GLU A 92 17.14 -13.94 -8.79
CA GLU A 92 17.90 -15.20 -8.88
C GLU A 92 17.28 -16.29 -8.00
N ALA A 93 16.94 -15.97 -6.74
CA ALA A 93 16.39 -16.95 -5.80
C ALA A 93 15.03 -17.51 -6.23
N PHE A 94 14.18 -16.71 -6.90
CA PHE A 94 12.81 -17.08 -7.27
C PHE A 94 12.57 -17.19 -8.78
N ALA A 95 13.56 -16.99 -9.64
CA ALA A 95 13.36 -16.90 -11.09
C ALA A 95 12.23 -15.89 -11.42
N VAL A 96 12.29 -14.68 -10.87
CA VAL A 96 11.24 -13.67 -10.97
C VAL A 96 11.18 -13.06 -12.36
N SER A 97 10.01 -13.10 -13.00
CA SER A 97 9.74 -12.41 -14.26
C SER A 97 9.36 -10.94 -14.05
N ARG A 98 8.47 -10.67 -13.09
CA ARG A 98 7.98 -9.33 -12.74
C ARG A 98 7.91 -9.16 -11.22
N MET A 99 8.11 -7.91 -10.75
CA MET A 99 8.09 -7.58 -9.32
C MET A 99 7.46 -6.20 -9.08
N LEU A 100 6.64 -6.12 -8.03
CA LEU A 100 6.04 -4.89 -7.51
C LEU A 100 6.47 -4.69 -6.06
N GLY A 101 6.99 -3.53 -5.74
CA GLY A 101 7.46 -3.19 -4.39
C GLY A 101 9.00 -3.19 -4.29
N PRO A 102 9.55 -3.19 -3.06
CA PRO A 102 8.81 -3.17 -1.81
C PRO A 102 8.04 -1.87 -1.60
N ALA A 103 6.78 -1.98 -1.19
CA ALA A 103 6.00 -0.85 -0.72
C ALA A 103 6.03 -0.82 0.81
N THR A 104 6.38 0.33 1.38
CA THR A 104 6.34 0.54 2.83
C THR A 104 4.90 0.58 3.31
N LEU A 105 4.60 -0.12 4.39
CA LEU A 105 3.31 -0.17 5.05
C LEU A 105 3.38 0.64 6.34
N SER A 106 2.66 1.75 6.37
CA SER A 106 2.63 2.65 7.52
C SER A 106 1.20 2.83 8.02
N TYR A 107 1.05 3.04 9.31
CA TYR A 107 -0.24 3.18 9.99
C TYR A 107 -0.22 4.34 10.94
N ALA A 108 -1.37 4.99 11.15
CA ALA A 108 -1.52 6.06 12.12
C ALA A 108 -2.47 5.66 13.24
N SER A 109 -2.03 5.88 14.50
CA SER A 109 -2.91 5.85 15.67
C SER A 109 -3.45 7.25 15.96
N PRO A 110 -4.59 7.37 16.67
CA PRO A 110 -5.08 8.69 17.10
C PRO A 110 -4.04 9.49 17.89
N ALA A 111 -3.25 8.82 18.73
CA ALA A 111 -2.22 9.45 19.55
C ALA A 111 -0.97 9.86 18.76
N GLY A 112 -0.63 9.12 17.70
CA GLY A 112 0.54 9.40 16.85
C GLY A 112 0.25 10.41 15.74
N PHE A 113 -1.01 10.66 15.41
CA PHE A 113 -1.39 11.51 14.28
C PHE A 113 -0.98 12.98 14.53
N ARG A 114 -0.37 13.58 13.51
CA ARG A 114 0.12 14.97 13.50
C ARG A 114 -0.54 15.75 12.38
N PRO A 115 -1.68 16.42 12.62
CA PRO A 115 -2.41 17.13 11.58
C PRO A 115 -1.59 18.27 10.95
N ALA A 116 -1.99 18.72 9.77
CA ALA A 116 -1.45 19.94 9.18
C ALA A 116 -1.75 21.13 10.07
N GLY A 117 -0.84 22.12 10.11
CA GLY A 117 -0.99 23.31 10.97
C GLY A 117 -2.18 24.20 10.57
N ALA A 118 -2.54 25.12 11.46
CA ALA A 118 -3.66 26.05 11.26
C ALA A 118 -3.47 27.00 10.06
N ASP A 119 -2.21 27.29 9.70
CA ASP A 119 -1.86 28.15 8.56
C ASP A 119 -1.92 27.41 7.20
N ALA A 120 -2.37 26.15 7.19
CA ALA A 120 -2.50 25.37 5.97
C ALA A 120 -3.61 25.94 5.06
N PRO A 121 -3.49 25.81 3.73
CA PRO A 121 -4.55 26.17 2.80
C PRO A 121 -5.88 25.51 3.17
N ALA A 122 -6.99 26.22 2.90
CA ALA A 122 -8.33 25.69 3.12
C ALA A 122 -8.55 24.41 2.31
N VAL A 123 -9.15 23.41 2.97
CA VAL A 123 -9.53 22.14 2.36
C VAL A 123 -11.03 22.13 2.15
N GLU A 124 -11.45 21.88 0.91
CA GLU A 124 -12.83 21.66 0.52
C GLU A 124 -13.13 20.16 0.51
N GLN A 125 -14.35 19.79 0.87
CA GLN A 125 -14.82 18.41 0.79
C GLN A 125 -15.74 18.24 -0.42
N LEU A 126 -15.43 17.29 -1.29
CA LEU A 126 -16.19 16.96 -2.50
C LEU A 126 -16.68 15.50 -2.46
N PRO A 127 -17.75 15.16 -3.20
CA PRO A 127 -18.07 13.76 -3.46
C PRO A 127 -16.90 13.03 -4.15
N ALA A 128 -16.71 11.74 -3.86
CA ALA A 128 -15.65 10.93 -4.46
C ALA A 128 -15.64 10.98 -6.00
N ALA A 129 -16.82 10.90 -6.62
CA ALA A 129 -16.99 10.91 -8.08
C ALA A 129 -17.08 12.34 -8.69
N HIS A 130 -16.64 13.39 -7.97
CA HIS A 130 -16.69 14.75 -8.50
C HIS A 130 -15.84 14.89 -9.78
N PRO A 131 -16.33 15.58 -10.85
CA PRO A 131 -15.61 15.67 -12.13
C PRO A 131 -14.18 16.20 -12.04
N ASP A 132 -13.92 17.11 -11.08
CA ASP A 132 -12.59 17.70 -10.86
C ASP A 132 -11.53 16.66 -10.45
N MET A 133 -11.92 15.49 -9.91
CA MET A 133 -11.00 14.40 -9.60
C MET A 133 -10.36 13.87 -10.88
N ARG A 134 -11.18 13.63 -11.93
CA ARG A 134 -10.65 13.18 -13.25
C ARG A 134 -9.73 14.24 -13.88
N SER A 135 -10.04 15.52 -13.70
CA SER A 135 -9.17 16.60 -14.20
C SER A 135 -7.82 16.61 -13.50
N LEU A 136 -7.78 16.33 -12.19
CA LEU A 136 -6.54 16.19 -11.43
C LEU A 136 -5.75 14.96 -11.88
N GLU A 137 -6.40 13.80 -12.07
CA GLU A 137 -5.77 12.56 -12.53
C GLU A 137 -5.15 12.73 -13.93
N GLN A 138 -5.88 13.39 -14.85
CA GLN A 138 -5.37 13.72 -16.19
C GLN A 138 -4.14 14.64 -16.13
N ALA A 139 -4.17 15.66 -15.26
CA ALA A 139 -3.04 16.57 -15.07
C ALA A 139 -1.81 15.86 -14.44
N ALA A 140 -2.03 14.90 -13.54
CA ALA A 140 -0.96 14.14 -12.89
C ALA A 140 -0.29 13.10 -13.82
N GLY A 141 -1.02 12.63 -14.82
CA GLY A 141 -0.58 11.57 -15.74
C GLY A 141 -0.94 10.16 -15.25
N GLN A 142 -0.96 9.21 -16.17
CA GLN A 142 -1.47 7.85 -15.95
C GLN A 142 -0.73 7.08 -14.85
N GLU A 143 0.59 7.24 -14.74
CA GLU A 143 1.40 6.54 -13.74
C GLU A 143 1.06 7.01 -12.33
N ASP A 144 1.07 8.32 -12.08
CA ASP A 144 0.78 8.89 -10.77
C ASP A 144 -0.71 8.71 -10.39
N ALA A 145 -1.62 8.83 -11.35
CA ALA A 145 -3.04 8.59 -11.13
C ALA A 145 -3.31 7.13 -10.73
N GLY A 146 -2.70 6.17 -11.45
CA GLY A 146 -2.80 4.74 -11.12
C GLY A 146 -2.16 4.39 -9.77
N GLU A 147 -1.06 5.02 -9.38
CA GLU A 147 -0.45 4.80 -8.04
C GLU A 147 -1.32 5.38 -6.92
N ALA A 148 -2.00 6.51 -7.16
CA ALA A 148 -2.85 7.16 -6.17
C ALA A 148 -4.24 6.54 -6.06
N ALA A 149 -4.78 5.96 -7.15
CA ALA A 149 -6.09 5.32 -7.22
C ALA A 149 -7.21 6.17 -6.58
N LEU A 150 -7.29 7.46 -6.95
CA LEU A 150 -8.32 8.36 -6.42
C LEU A 150 -9.73 7.99 -6.89
N ASP A 151 -9.86 7.35 -8.04
CA ASP A 151 -11.12 6.84 -8.58
C ASP A 151 -11.72 5.69 -7.75
N GLU A 152 -10.93 5.07 -6.87
CA GLU A 152 -11.36 3.98 -5.99
C GLU A 152 -11.78 4.42 -4.60
N ILE A 153 -11.59 5.70 -4.22
CA ILE A 153 -11.95 6.14 -2.87
C ILE A 153 -13.45 5.97 -2.60
N THR A 154 -13.76 5.52 -1.41
CA THR A 154 -15.14 5.37 -0.91
C THR A 154 -15.51 6.43 0.12
N SER A 155 -14.55 7.24 0.55
CA SER A 155 -14.74 8.42 1.36
C SER A 155 -15.06 9.64 0.49
N PRO A 156 -15.49 10.77 1.08
CA PRO A 156 -15.36 12.06 0.42
C PRO A 156 -13.92 12.34 -0.02
N ALA A 157 -13.74 13.13 -1.08
CA ALA A 157 -12.45 13.67 -1.48
C ALA A 157 -12.20 15.01 -0.74
N PHE A 158 -11.00 15.15 -0.18
CA PHE A 158 -10.54 16.36 0.50
C PHE A 158 -9.55 17.07 -0.41
N VAL A 159 -9.88 18.26 -0.87
CA VAL A 159 -9.18 18.92 -1.97
C VAL A 159 -8.66 20.30 -1.60
N VAL A 160 -7.59 20.71 -2.26
CA VAL A 160 -7.10 22.09 -2.29
C VAL A 160 -7.19 22.60 -3.72
N ARG A 161 -7.72 23.83 -3.87
CA ARG A 161 -7.81 24.52 -5.15
C ARG A 161 -6.74 25.59 -5.31
N ALA A 162 -6.32 25.80 -6.54
CA ALA A 162 -5.57 26.97 -6.98
C ALA A 162 -6.18 27.48 -8.28
N GLN A 163 -6.46 28.76 -8.35
CA GLN A 163 -7.08 29.40 -9.53
C GLN A 163 -8.35 28.67 -10.00
N GLY A 164 -9.21 28.25 -9.06
CA GLY A 164 -10.47 27.54 -9.33
C GLY A 164 -10.32 26.05 -9.67
N ARG A 165 -9.10 25.52 -9.86
CA ARG A 165 -8.84 24.11 -10.22
C ARG A 165 -8.38 23.32 -9.01
N VAL A 166 -8.81 22.05 -8.88
CA VAL A 166 -8.25 21.13 -7.89
C VAL A 166 -6.82 20.79 -8.27
N VAL A 167 -5.88 21.06 -7.36
CA VAL A 167 -4.45 20.82 -7.56
C VAL A 167 -3.87 19.77 -6.61
N SER A 168 -4.61 19.42 -5.57
CA SER A 168 -4.29 18.29 -4.68
C SER A 168 -5.57 17.72 -4.11
N ALA A 169 -5.63 16.41 -4.01
CA ALA A 169 -6.75 15.68 -3.43
C ALA A 169 -6.26 14.50 -2.60
N ALA A 170 -7.02 14.14 -1.57
CA ALA A 170 -6.86 12.91 -0.83
C ALA A 170 -8.22 12.34 -0.43
N GLY A 171 -8.27 11.05 -0.24
CA GLY A 171 -9.40 10.31 0.30
C GLY A 171 -8.93 8.96 0.80
N TYR A 172 -9.84 8.04 1.00
CA TYR A 172 -9.49 6.68 1.34
C TYR A 172 -10.49 5.67 0.76
N HIS A 173 -9.98 4.50 0.46
CA HIS A 173 -10.78 3.31 0.18
C HIS A 173 -10.99 2.53 1.48
N MET A 174 -12.23 2.06 1.72
CA MET A 174 -12.55 1.25 2.88
C MET A 174 -12.11 -0.19 2.65
N TRP A 175 -11.08 -0.63 3.38
CA TRP A 175 -10.58 -1.99 3.40
C TRP A 175 -11.14 -2.80 4.57
N PRO A 176 -10.96 -4.15 4.60
CA PRO A 176 -11.37 -4.98 5.73
C PRO A 176 -10.85 -4.47 7.09
N ARG A 177 -11.42 -4.99 8.18
CA ARG A 177 -11.02 -4.61 9.55
C ARG A 177 -11.13 -3.12 9.83
N ARG A 178 -12.08 -2.40 9.19
CA ARG A 178 -12.27 -0.95 9.38
C ARG A 178 -10.97 -0.18 9.10
N THR A 179 -10.28 -0.53 8.02
CA THR A 179 -9.04 0.15 7.60
C THR A 179 -9.35 1.16 6.50
N ALA A 180 -8.83 2.37 6.65
CA ALA A 180 -8.89 3.44 5.65
C ALA A 180 -7.56 3.43 4.86
N HIS A 181 -7.55 2.85 3.66
CA HIS A 181 -6.40 2.90 2.76
C HIS A 181 -6.34 4.28 2.12
N ILE A 182 -5.33 5.07 2.49
CA ILE A 182 -5.22 6.48 2.08
C ILE A 182 -4.70 6.59 0.66
N SER A 183 -5.44 7.34 -0.16
CA SER A 183 -5.08 7.77 -1.51
C SER A 183 -4.78 9.26 -1.51
N VAL A 184 -3.71 9.68 -2.19
CA VAL A 184 -3.35 11.11 -2.30
C VAL A 184 -2.68 11.40 -3.64
N LEU A 185 -3.08 12.49 -4.28
CA LEU A 185 -2.54 12.95 -5.55
C LEU A 185 -2.36 14.46 -5.54
N THR A 186 -1.26 14.93 -6.12
CA THR A 186 -0.99 16.36 -6.31
C THR A 186 -0.50 16.58 -7.73
N ALA A 187 -1.10 17.52 -8.43
CA ALA A 187 -0.71 17.93 -9.78
C ALA A 187 0.77 18.31 -9.82
N PRO A 188 1.52 17.95 -10.88
CA PRO A 188 2.97 18.14 -10.96
C PRO A 188 3.41 19.56 -10.66
N GLU A 189 2.72 20.57 -11.19
CA GLU A 189 3.01 21.99 -11.03
C GLU A 189 2.75 22.51 -9.60
N ALA A 190 2.02 21.76 -8.79
CA ALA A 190 1.68 22.11 -7.40
C ALA A 190 2.50 21.34 -6.35
N ARG A 191 3.40 20.45 -6.78
CA ARG A 191 4.26 19.66 -5.88
C ARG A 191 5.27 20.54 -5.13
N GLY A 192 5.86 19.99 -4.08
CA GLY A 192 6.84 20.71 -3.25
C GLY A 192 6.26 21.78 -2.32
N ARG A 193 4.93 22.01 -2.36
CA ARG A 193 4.23 23.06 -1.58
C ARG A 193 3.50 22.52 -0.34
N GLY A 194 3.70 21.26 0.03
CA GLY A 194 3.07 20.64 1.19
C GLY A 194 1.59 20.26 1.03
N LEU A 195 0.98 20.44 -0.16
CA LEU A 195 -0.45 20.25 -0.39
C LEU A 195 -0.92 18.81 -0.15
N ALA A 196 -0.11 17.81 -0.53
CA ALA A 196 -0.39 16.41 -0.24
C ALA A 196 -0.56 16.15 1.28
N ARG A 197 0.28 16.80 2.12
CA ARG A 197 0.15 16.72 3.58
C ARG A 197 -1.15 17.35 4.06
N VAL A 198 -1.56 18.46 3.48
CA VAL A 198 -2.77 19.20 3.86
C VAL A 198 -4.02 18.38 3.54
N THR A 199 -4.16 17.91 2.29
CA THR A 199 -5.33 17.12 1.87
C THR A 199 -5.39 15.77 2.60
N ALA A 200 -4.26 15.08 2.72
CA ALA A 200 -4.19 13.81 3.45
C ALA A 200 -4.46 13.97 4.95
N SER A 201 -4.05 15.10 5.56
CA SER A 201 -4.40 15.41 6.95
C SER A 201 -5.91 15.43 7.18
N ALA A 202 -6.67 16.04 6.26
CA ALA A 202 -8.12 16.07 6.35
C ALA A 202 -8.74 14.67 6.18
N ALA A 203 -8.27 13.89 5.21
CA ALA A 203 -8.72 12.52 4.99
C ALA A 203 -8.44 11.63 6.21
N VAL A 204 -7.25 11.72 6.80
CA VAL A 204 -6.84 10.96 7.99
C VAL A 204 -7.66 11.39 9.21
N SER A 205 -7.88 12.69 9.43
CA SER A 205 -8.74 13.20 10.51
C SER A 205 -10.16 12.63 10.39
N HIS A 206 -10.73 12.64 9.19
CA HIS A 206 -12.05 12.07 8.90
C HIS A 206 -12.09 10.56 9.18
N ALA A 207 -11.07 9.81 8.74
CA ALA A 207 -10.95 8.38 8.99
C ALA A 207 -10.87 8.06 10.48
N LEU A 208 -10.02 8.79 11.24
CA LEU A 208 -9.88 8.60 12.69
C LEU A 208 -11.17 8.94 13.45
N ALA A 209 -11.87 10.02 13.07
CA ALA A 209 -13.15 10.38 13.66
C ALA A 209 -14.22 9.30 13.44
N ALA A 210 -14.15 8.58 12.31
CA ALA A 210 -15.00 7.41 12.02
C ALA A 210 -14.51 6.11 12.72
N GLY A 211 -13.47 6.15 13.55
CA GLY A 211 -12.89 4.99 14.25
C GLY A 211 -12.18 4.00 13.34
N LEU A 212 -11.74 4.46 12.15
CA LEU A 212 -11.01 3.65 11.19
C LEU A 212 -9.51 3.62 11.54
N LEU A 213 -8.80 2.62 10.99
CA LEU A 213 -7.35 2.54 11.04
C LEU A 213 -6.77 3.14 9.75
N PRO A 214 -6.18 4.34 9.76
CA PRO A 214 -5.52 4.87 8.58
C PRO A 214 -4.29 4.03 8.21
N GLN A 215 -4.22 3.61 6.95
CA GLN A 215 -3.13 2.83 6.38
C GLN A 215 -2.58 3.56 5.17
N TRP A 216 -1.27 3.66 5.10
CA TRP A 216 -0.53 4.27 3.99
C TRP A 216 0.41 3.24 3.38
N ARG A 217 0.30 3.03 2.07
CA ARG A 217 1.17 2.16 1.31
C ARG A 217 1.94 2.99 0.29
N ALA A 218 3.26 3.02 0.37
CA ALA A 218 4.06 3.87 -0.48
C ALA A 218 5.36 3.22 -0.95
N ARG A 219 5.65 3.35 -2.24
CA ARG A 219 6.94 3.04 -2.87
C ARG A 219 7.82 4.31 -2.95
N PRO A 220 7.31 5.47 -3.45
CA PRO A 220 8.13 6.68 -3.60
C PRO A 220 8.55 7.28 -2.25
N ALA A 221 9.81 7.71 -2.14
CA ALA A 221 10.31 8.37 -0.94
C ALA A 221 9.55 9.67 -0.60
N ALA A 222 9.04 10.37 -1.61
CA ALA A 222 8.23 11.58 -1.40
C ALA A 222 6.92 11.26 -0.65
N SER A 223 6.20 10.20 -1.06
CA SER A 223 4.97 9.74 -0.40
C SER A 223 5.24 9.28 1.04
N ARG A 224 6.34 8.53 1.28
CA ARG A 224 6.74 8.12 2.64
C ARG A 224 7.03 9.31 3.56
N ARG A 225 7.66 10.39 3.03
CA ARG A 225 7.88 11.62 3.81
C ARG A 225 6.57 12.30 4.20
N VAL A 226 5.55 12.30 3.34
CA VAL A 226 4.23 12.83 3.68
C VAL A 226 3.60 12.02 4.81
N ALA A 227 3.61 10.69 4.72
CA ALA A 227 3.11 9.81 5.76
C ALA A 227 3.82 10.05 7.11
N ALA A 228 5.15 10.09 7.11
CA ALA A 228 5.95 10.35 8.32
C ALA A 228 5.64 11.72 8.95
N ALA A 229 5.47 12.77 8.12
CA ALA A 229 5.11 14.11 8.57
C ALA A 229 3.70 14.17 9.20
N LEU A 230 2.82 13.25 8.87
CA LEU A 230 1.49 13.06 9.46
C LEU A 230 1.50 12.12 10.69
N GLY A 231 2.68 11.61 11.09
CA GLY A 231 2.81 10.73 12.25
C GLY A 231 2.47 9.26 11.99
N PHE A 232 2.49 8.82 10.73
CA PHE A 232 2.40 7.40 10.42
C PHE A 232 3.68 6.67 10.83
N GLU A 233 3.52 5.50 11.43
CA GLU A 233 4.60 4.61 11.84
C GLU A 233 4.80 3.52 10.77
N GLU A 234 6.04 3.34 10.30
CA GLU A 234 6.39 2.24 9.37
C GLU A 234 6.42 0.93 10.14
N LEU A 235 5.44 0.06 9.92
CA LEU A 235 5.33 -1.24 10.59
C LEU A 235 5.88 -2.40 9.76
N GLY A 236 6.03 -2.22 8.45
CA GLY A 236 6.47 -3.29 7.58
C GLY A 236 6.52 -2.92 6.11
N PHE A 237 6.52 -3.94 5.27
CA PHE A 237 6.50 -3.77 3.82
C PHE A 237 5.69 -4.88 3.13
N GLN A 238 5.25 -4.59 1.90
CA GLN A 238 4.64 -5.54 0.98
C GLN A 238 5.53 -5.69 -0.25
N LEU A 239 5.71 -6.93 -0.69
CA LEU A 239 6.39 -7.29 -1.93
C LEU A 239 5.53 -8.29 -2.68
N SER A 240 5.39 -8.09 -4.00
CA SER A 240 4.69 -9.02 -4.87
C SER A 240 5.55 -9.36 -6.08
N PHE A 241 5.57 -10.63 -6.49
CA PHE A 241 6.36 -11.06 -7.64
C PHE A 241 5.72 -12.25 -8.34
N GLU A 242 6.00 -12.33 -9.62
CA GLU A 242 5.62 -13.44 -10.48
C GLU A 242 6.81 -14.37 -10.66
N ILE A 243 6.63 -15.64 -10.31
CA ILE A 243 7.64 -16.68 -10.56
C ILE A 243 7.53 -17.10 -12.02
N ALA A 244 8.65 -17.11 -12.75
CA ALA A 244 8.67 -17.62 -14.12
C ALA A 244 8.31 -19.12 -14.12
N THR A 245 7.22 -19.46 -14.78
CA THR A 245 6.87 -20.86 -15.02
C THR A 245 7.80 -21.40 -16.10
N SER A 246 8.58 -22.42 -15.78
CA SER A 246 9.34 -23.15 -16.79
C SER A 246 8.36 -23.88 -17.73
N GLY A 247 8.04 -23.29 -18.86
CA GLY A 247 7.33 -23.89 -20.01
C GLY A 247 5.80 -23.94 -19.91
N ALA A 248 5.17 -23.10 -20.66
CA ALA A 248 4.04 -23.18 -21.58
C ALA A 248 3.15 -21.92 -21.53
N GLY A 249 3.02 -21.24 -22.66
CA GLY A 249 1.94 -20.28 -22.92
C GLY A 249 2.29 -18.83 -22.65
N ALA A 250 3.16 -18.24 -23.49
CA ALA A 250 3.10 -16.82 -23.75
C ALA A 250 1.81 -16.53 -24.53
N LEU A 251 1.15 -15.49 -24.11
CA LEU A 251 0.40 -14.50 -24.84
C LEU A 251 -0.95 -14.20 -24.21
N ASP A 252 -1.14 -12.91 -24.04
CA ASP A 252 -2.37 -12.15 -23.87
C ASP A 252 -2.87 -11.93 -22.43
N GLY A 253 -2.77 -10.68 -21.98
CA GLY A 253 -3.34 -10.20 -20.72
C GLY A 253 -2.70 -8.96 -20.11
N ALA A 254 -1.95 -8.17 -20.87
CA ALA A 254 -1.31 -6.96 -20.38
C ALA A 254 -2.15 -5.69 -20.64
N ARG A 255 -3.39 -5.67 -20.16
CA ARG A 255 -4.17 -4.41 -20.02
C ARG A 255 -5.22 -4.62 -18.94
N HIS A 256 -5.07 -4.04 -17.81
CA HIS A 256 -5.83 -4.00 -16.57
C HIS A 256 -5.14 -4.76 -15.45
N LEU A 257 -4.37 -4.03 -14.67
CA LEU A 257 -4.14 -4.27 -13.22
C LEU A 257 -2.87 -3.54 -12.76
N LEU A 258 -2.90 -2.22 -12.87
CA LEU A 258 -2.11 -1.34 -12.01
C LEU A 258 -3.09 -0.82 -10.95
N LEU A 259 -3.38 -1.65 -9.96
CA LEU A 259 -4.07 -1.25 -8.73
C LEU A 259 -3.25 -1.69 -7.54
#